data_3260993fa940803ef69c1b8cb0bac364
#
_entry.id   3260993fa940803ef69c1b8cb0bac364
#
_cell.length_a   1.000
_cell.length_b   1.000
_cell.length_c   1.000
_cell.angle_alpha   90.00
_cell.angle_beta   90.00
_cell.angle_gamma   90.00
#
_symmetry.space_group_name_H-M   'P 1'
#
loop_
_entity.id
_entity.type
_entity.pdbx_description
1 polymer ?
#
loop_
_entity_poly.entity_id
_entity_poly.type
_entity_poly.pdbx_seq_one_letter_code
_entity_poly.pdbx_strand_id
1 'polypeptide(L)'
;FLCLIQKISHHLILQHILETFDNPDDALYVSMDNMWFTTHSIFDLADYLYSVGVYHLFLDEIHKCPEWTVVLKNLYDNYPNLNIVYTGSSMLRIDNSKVDLSRRQTLYRLHNMSFREYLEYERVASFPAYTLEELLQRHVKIAMEMVAQCKPLKFFSDYLSRGMYPYFKESGADFHIRLAETVAQTIESDLPAVEDVTFETVQKSKKLLMIIAEKIPFIPNISKLCQALGTTR
;
A
#
# COMPACT_ATOMS: atom_id res chain seq x y z
N PHE A 1 19.21 6.03 -5.85
CA PHE A 1 18.23 6.25 -4.78
C PHE A 1 17.24 5.09 -4.74
N LEU A 2 17.07 4.48 -3.58
CA LEU A 2 16.08 3.43 -3.36
C LEU A 2 14.89 4.00 -2.59
N CYS A 3 13.69 3.83 -3.11
CA CYS A 3 12.46 4.27 -2.47
C CYS A 3 11.46 3.10 -2.42
N LEU A 4 11.00 2.76 -1.24
CA LEU A 4 9.96 1.75 -1.04
C LEU A 4 8.63 2.45 -0.77
N ILE A 5 7.63 2.12 -1.57
CA ILE A 5 6.26 2.59 -1.39
C ILE A 5 5.35 1.38 -1.17
N GLN A 6 4.59 1.41 -0.08
CA GLN A 6 3.71 0.33 0.26
C GLN A 6 2.31 0.57 -0.30
N LYS A 7 1.80 -0.36 -1.15
CA LYS A 7 0.45 -0.35 -1.75
C LYS A 7 0.09 0.91 -2.56
N ILE A 8 0.84 1.18 -3.60
CA ILE A 8 0.34 2.07 -4.67
C ILE A 8 -0.23 1.20 -5.79
N SER A 9 -1.38 1.58 -6.36
CA SER A 9 -1.82 0.96 -7.60
C SER A 9 -0.85 1.36 -8.74
N HIS A 10 -0.55 0.44 -9.65
CA HIS A 10 0.27 0.69 -10.83
C HIS A 10 -0.17 1.96 -11.59
N HIS A 11 -1.47 2.26 -11.57
CA HIS A 11 -2.03 3.45 -12.22
C HIS A 11 -1.48 4.77 -11.64
N LEU A 12 -1.33 4.85 -10.31
CA LEU A 12 -0.75 6.04 -9.66
C LEU A 12 0.73 6.20 -9.98
N ILE A 13 1.48 5.09 -10.11
CA ILE A 13 2.89 5.13 -10.51
C ILE A 13 3.00 5.63 -11.95
N LEU A 14 2.19 5.08 -12.87
CA LEU A 14 2.18 5.52 -14.27
C LEU A 14 1.78 6.99 -14.39
N GLN A 15 0.77 7.43 -13.64
CA GLN A 15 0.38 8.83 -13.61
C GLN A 15 1.53 9.71 -13.09
N HIS A 16 2.20 9.30 -12.02
CA HIS A 16 3.37 10.01 -11.49
C HIS A 16 4.49 10.12 -12.51
N ILE A 17 4.77 9.06 -13.28
CA ILE A 17 5.76 9.08 -14.36
C ILE A 17 5.36 10.12 -15.41
N LEU A 18 4.11 10.08 -15.88
CA LEU A 18 3.61 11.00 -16.91
C LEU A 18 3.60 12.48 -16.45
N GLU A 19 3.37 12.74 -15.17
CA GLU A 19 3.30 14.09 -14.61
C GLU A 19 4.68 14.65 -14.19
N THR A 20 5.65 13.78 -13.91
CA THR A 20 6.94 14.19 -13.30
C THR A 20 8.07 14.25 -14.32
N PHE A 21 8.04 13.38 -15.32
CA PHE A 21 9.11 13.30 -16.32
C PHE A 21 8.72 14.03 -17.61
N ASP A 22 9.59 14.92 -18.07
CA ASP A 22 9.40 15.63 -19.33
C ASP A 22 9.32 14.66 -20.52
N ASN A 23 10.09 13.57 -20.47
CA ASN A 23 10.01 12.45 -21.39
C ASN A 23 9.65 11.17 -20.63
N PRO A 24 8.49 10.56 -20.88
CA PRO A 24 8.09 9.30 -20.26
C PRO A 24 9.08 8.15 -20.49
N ASP A 25 9.86 8.20 -21.57
CA ASP A 25 10.87 7.18 -21.89
C ASP A 25 12.07 7.20 -20.93
N ASP A 26 12.22 8.24 -20.09
CA ASP A 26 13.27 8.31 -19.05
C ASP A 26 12.98 7.42 -17.84
N ALA A 27 11.79 6.83 -17.78
CA ALA A 27 11.35 5.97 -16.68
C ALA A 27 10.68 4.70 -17.18
N LEU A 28 10.97 3.58 -16.54
CA LEU A 28 10.30 2.30 -16.79
C LEU A 28 9.53 1.82 -15.56
N TYR A 29 8.26 1.49 -15.76
CA TYR A 29 7.45 0.72 -14.80
C TYR A 29 7.35 -0.73 -15.24
N VAL A 30 7.59 -1.66 -14.32
CA VAL A 30 7.43 -3.08 -14.55
C VAL A 30 6.95 -3.80 -13.29
N SER A 31 6.00 -4.74 -13.45
CA SER A 31 5.58 -5.63 -12.37
C SER A 31 6.41 -6.92 -12.38
N MET A 32 6.77 -7.41 -11.20
CA MET A 32 7.45 -8.69 -11.03
C MET A 32 6.58 -9.89 -11.38
N ASP A 33 5.28 -9.69 -11.62
CA ASP A 33 4.38 -10.68 -12.22
C ASP A 33 4.57 -10.88 -13.72
N ASN A 34 5.33 -10.00 -14.36
CA ASN A 34 5.54 -10.11 -15.80
C ASN A 34 6.27 -11.42 -16.15
N MET A 35 5.74 -12.16 -17.11
CA MET A 35 6.30 -13.43 -17.57
C MET A 35 7.76 -13.32 -18.06
N TRP A 36 8.21 -12.13 -18.43
CA TRP A 36 9.59 -11.87 -18.83
C TRP A 36 10.59 -12.28 -17.73
N PHE A 37 10.23 -12.07 -16.45
CA PHE A 37 11.07 -12.43 -15.30
C PHE A 37 11.13 -13.94 -15.01
N THR A 38 10.42 -14.76 -15.74
CA THR A 38 10.60 -16.23 -15.65
C THR A 38 11.91 -16.71 -16.27
N THR A 39 12.47 -15.91 -17.19
CA THR A 39 13.70 -16.24 -17.94
C THR A 39 14.79 -15.19 -17.84
N HIS A 40 14.48 -14.00 -17.34
CA HIS A 40 15.41 -12.89 -17.20
C HIS A 40 15.42 -12.36 -15.76
N SER A 41 16.51 -11.78 -15.37
CA SER A 41 16.68 -11.17 -14.05
C SER A 41 16.42 -9.67 -14.06
N ILE A 42 16.24 -9.09 -12.88
CA ILE A 42 16.20 -7.62 -12.74
C ILE A 42 17.55 -7.00 -13.15
N PHE A 43 18.66 -7.74 -13.00
CA PHE A 43 19.98 -7.28 -13.44
C PHE A 43 20.05 -7.12 -14.96
N ASP A 44 19.52 -8.10 -15.71
CA ASP A 44 19.49 -7.99 -17.19
C ASP A 44 18.70 -6.77 -17.64
N LEU A 45 17.61 -6.48 -16.93
CA LEU A 45 16.83 -5.27 -17.18
C LEU A 45 17.60 -3.99 -16.82
N ALA A 46 18.26 -3.95 -15.66
CA ALA A 46 19.03 -2.81 -15.21
C ALA A 46 20.20 -2.51 -16.12
N ASP A 47 20.95 -3.54 -16.56
CA ASP A 47 22.03 -3.43 -17.54
C ASP A 47 21.54 -2.80 -18.85
N TYR A 48 20.41 -3.30 -19.37
CA TYR A 48 19.82 -2.76 -20.59
C TYR A 48 19.44 -1.29 -20.42
N LEU A 49 18.67 -0.96 -19.35
CA LEU A 49 18.23 0.40 -19.09
C LEU A 49 19.41 1.37 -18.95
N TYR A 50 20.42 0.97 -18.19
CA TYR A 50 21.61 1.78 -17.99
C TYR A 50 22.35 2.03 -19.31
N SER A 51 22.39 1.03 -20.22
CA SER A 51 23.03 1.14 -21.52
C SER A 51 22.32 2.09 -22.48
N VAL A 52 21.01 2.23 -22.34
CA VAL A 52 20.19 3.13 -23.19
C VAL A 52 19.92 4.49 -22.53
N GLY A 53 20.46 4.73 -21.33
CA GLY A 53 20.36 6.03 -20.63
C GLY A 53 19.06 6.23 -19.85
N VAL A 54 18.34 5.16 -19.51
CA VAL A 54 17.15 5.21 -18.66
C VAL A 54 17.56 4.97 -17.20
N TYR A 55 17.29 5.93 -16.32
CA TYR A 55 17.79 5.92 -14.94
C TYR A 55 16.69 5.89 -13.87
N HIS A 56 15.44 5.70 -14.25
CA HIS A 56 14.32 5.62 -13.32
C HIS A 56 13.56 4.30 -13.51
N LEU A 57 13.64 3.42 -12.50
CA LEU A 57 13.03 2.09 -12.54
C LEU A 57 11.99 1.96 -11.44
N PHE A 58 10.76 1.67 -11.82
CA PHE A 58 9.64 1.41 -10.91
C PHE A 58 9.30 -0.08 -10.93
N LEU A 59 9.56 -0.78 -9.83
CA LEU A 59 9.34 -2.21 -9.66
C LEU A 59 8.11 -2.45 -8.79
N ASP A 60 7.09 -3.05 -9.35
CA ASP A 60 5.89 -3.42 -8.59
C ASP A 60 5.96 -4.87 -8.11
N GLU A 61 5.40 -5.14 -6.94
CA GLU A 61 5.36 -6.46 -6.32
C GLU A 61 6.75 -7.11 -6.14
N ILE A 62 7.76 -6.34 -5.73
CA ILE A 62 9.16 -6.79 -5.62
C ILE A 62 9.33 -8.06 -4.78
N HIS A 63 8.44 -8.30 -3.82
CA HIS A 63 8.48 -9.48 -2.95
C HIS A 63 8.30 -10.81 -3.71
N LYS A 64 7.85 -10.78 -4.97
CA LYS A 64 7.76 -11.96 -5.84
C LYS A 64 9.13 -12.35 -6.43
N CYS A 65 10.10 -11.44 -6.40
CA CYS A 65 11.47 -11.76 -6.78
C CYS A 65 12.18 -12.50 -5.63
N PRO A 66 12.71 -13.70 -5.85
CA PRO A 66 13.56 -14.36 -4.86
C PRO A 66 14.76 -13.48 -4.48
N GLU A 67 15.13 -13.47 -3.20
CA GLU A 67 16.31 -12.71 -2.71
C GLU A 67 16.34 -11.22 -3.14
N TRP A 68 15.17 -10.61 -3.36
CA TRP A 68 15.04 -9.25 -3.86
C TRP A 68 15.86 -8.20 -3.06
N THR A 69 16.09 -8.43 -1.76
CA THR A 69 16.90 -7.54 -0.92
C THR A 69 18.36 -7.52 -1.34
N VAL A 70 18.92 -8.69 -1.66
CA VAL A 70 20.26 -8.83 -2.18
C VAL A 70 20.37 -8.24 -3.58
N VAL A 71 19.35 -8.47 -4.42
CA VAL A 71 19.27 -7.90 -5.75
C VAL A 71 19.27 -6.38 -5.70
N LEU A 72 18.39 -5.76 -4.91
CA LEU A 72 18.31 -4.29 -4.79
C LEU A 72 19.58 -3.68 -4.20
N LYS A 73 20.20 -4.35 -3.24
CA LYS A 73 21.48 -3.91 -2.68
C LYS A 73 22.57 -3.86 -3.75
N ASN A 74 22.70 -4.91 -4.54
CA ASN A 74 23.69 -4.99 -5.59
C ASN A 74 23.41 -4.00 -6.72
N LEU A 75 22.13 -3.78 -7.08
CA LEU A 75 21.76 -2.74 -8.05
C LEU A 75 22.15 -1.35 -7.56
N TYR A 76 21.87 -1.05 -6.28
CA TYR A 76 22.25 0.23 -5.69
C TYR A 76 23.76 0.45 -5.70
N ASP A 77 24.53 -0.60 -5.39
CA ASP A 77 25.99 -0.52 -5.28
C ASP A 77 26.66 -0.47 -6.69
N ASN A 78 26.07 -1.11 -7.72
CA ASN A 78 26.64 -1.20 -9.07
C ASN A 78 26.19 -0.07 -10.02
N TYR A 79 24.98 0.51 -9.81
CA TYR A 79 24.40 1.51 -10.70
C TYR A 79 24.07 2.81 -9.94
N PRO A 80 25.06 3.65 -9.63
CA PRO A 80 24.91 4.81 -8.74
C PRO A 80 23.90 5.86 -9.26
N ASN A 81 23.65 5.93 -10.57
CA ASN A 81 22.69 6.85 -11.16
C ASN A 81 21.28 6.25 -11.30
N LEU A 82 21.11 4.95 -11.02
CA LEU A 82 19.80 4.30 -11.13
C LEU A 82 18.95 4.61 -9.91
N ASN A 83 17.84 5.29 -10.12
CA ASN A 83 16.82 5.55 -9.12
C ASN A 83 15.78 4.44 -9.17
N ILE A 84 15.65 3.71 -8.09
CA ILE A 84 14.71 2.59 -8.00
C ILE A 84 13.61 2.93 -7.00
N VAL A 85 12.38 2.92 -7.48
CA VAL A 85 11.18 2.94 -6.64
C VAL A 85 10.56 1.56 -6.70
N TYR A 86 10.28 0.96 -5.58
CA TYR A 86 9.69 -0.36 -5.57
C TYR A 86 8.53 -0.47 -4.57
N THR A 87 7.58 -1.34 -4.91
CA THR A 87 6.41 -1.61 -4.09
C THR A 87 6.37 -3.07 -3.67
N GLY A 88 5.60 -3.34 -2.63
CA GLY A 88 5.32 -4.70 -2.22
C GLY A 88 4.08 -4.76 -1.34
N SER A 89 3.24 -5.76 -1.57
CA SER A 89 2.01 -5.96 -0.79
C SER A 89 2.25 -6.58 0.58
N SER A 90 3.38 -7.24 0.79
CA SER A 90 3.68 -7.97 2.00
C SER A 90 4.55 -7.17 2.98
N MET A 91 3.90 -6.58 3.99
CA MET A 91 4.59 -5.82 5.05
C MET A 91 5.67 -6.63 5.77
N LEU A 92 5.44 -7.89 6.02
CA LEU A 92 6.32 -8.72 6.85
C LEU A 92 7.67 -8.99 6.17
N ARG A 93 7.68 -9.31 4.87
CA ARG A 93 8.94 -9.47 4.12
C ARG A 93 9.69 -8.16 3.95
N ILE A 94 8.98 -7.06 3.75
CA ILE A 94 9.59 -5.75 3.59
C ILE A 94 10.19 -5.25 4.91
N ASP A 95 9.52 -5.47 6.03
CA ASP A 95 10.05 -5.11 7.35
C ASP A 95 11.28 -5.96 7.74
N ASN A 96 11.32 -7.23 7.38
CA ASN A 96 12.50 -8.09 7.60
C ASN A 96 13.71 -7.69 6.74
N SER A 97 13.49 -7.02 5.61
CA SER A 97 14.54 -6.54 4.72
C SER A 97 15.28 -5.27 5.20
N LYS A 98 14.76 -4.62 6.24
CA LYS A 98 15.36 -3.36 6.76
C LYS A 98 16.82 -3.51 7.15
N VAL A 99 17.24 -4.71 7.57
CA VAL A 99 18.62 -4.97 8.00
C VAL A 99 19.59 -4.88 6.82
N ASP A 100 19.21 -5.44 5.65
CA ASP A 100 20.10 -5.49 4.47
C ASP A 100 20.10 -4.18 3.66
N LEU A 101 18.97 -3.48 3.60
CA LEU A 101 18.82 -2.24 2.86
C LEU A 101 18.90 -0.98 3.72
N SER A 102 19.25 -1.14 5.01
CA SER A 102 19.46 0.00 5.91
C SER A 102 20.49 0.95 5.33
N ARG A 103 20.23 2.26 5.37
CA ARG A 103 21.01 3.35 4.77
C ARG A 103 20.98 3.45 3.23
N ARG A 104 20.33 2.51 2.52
CA ARG A 104 20.22 2.53 1.05
C ARG A 104 18.83 2.90 0.57
N GLN A 105 17.81 2.73 1.41
CA GLN A 105 16.41 2.99 1.06
C GLN A 105 15.74 4.02 1.96
N THR A 106 14.76 4.71 1.41
CA THR A 106 13.78 5.50 2.16
C THR A 106 12.43 4.79 2.09
N LEU A 107 11.84 4.50 3.26
CA LEU A 107 10.54 3.85 3.35
C LEU A 107 9.43 4.89 3.44
N TYR A 108 8.52 4.85 2.50
CA TYR A 108 7.26 5.59 2.55
C TYR A 108 6.11 4.63 2.76
N ARG A 109 5.26 4.93 3.74
CA ARG A 109 4.03 4.17 3.99
C ARG A 109 2.85 4.94 3.46
N LEU A 110 2.14 4.36 2.51
CA LEU A 110 0.87 4.89 2.05
C LEU A 110 -0.24 4.33 2.94
N HIS A 111 -0.86 5.21 3.71
CA HIS A 111 -2.02 4.86 4.52
C HIS A 111 -3.30 4.82 3.68
N ASN A 112 -4.33 4.19 4.20
CA ASN A 112 -5.66 4.28 3.61
C ASN A 112 -6.09 5.75 3.55
N MET A 113 -6.92 6.07 2.56
CA MET A 113 -7.40 7.43 2.35
C MET A 113 -8.13 7.95 3.60
N SER A 114 -7.71 9.10 4.10
CA SER A 114 -8.36 9.78 5.22
C SER A 114 -9.70 10.40 4.78
N PHE A 115 -10.54 10.75 5.74
CA PHE A 115 -11.81 11.41 5.41
C PHE A 115 -11.61 12.77 4.71
N ARG A 116 -10.56 13.50 5.03
CA ARG A 116 -10.20 14.75 4.35
C ARG A 116 -9.86 14.49 2.88
N GLU A 117 -9.01 13.52 2.61
CA GLU A 117 -8.64 13.12 1.25
C GLU A 117 -9.83 12.56 0.48
N TYR A 118 -10.73 11.83 1.15
CA TYR A 118 -11.98 11.37 0.54
C TYR A 118 -12.86 12.52 0.09
N LEU A 119 -13.03 13.58 0.88
CA LEU A 119 -13.81 14.75 0.49
C LEU A 119 -13.21 15.47 -0.72
N GLU A 120 -11.89 15.55 -0.79
CA GLU A 120 -11.16 16.11 -1.91
C GLU A 120 -11.28 15.21 -3.17
N TYR A 121 -11.09 13.91 -3.00
CA TYR A 121 -11.24 12.92 -4.07
C TYR A 121 -12.66 12.89 -4.65
N GLU A 122 -13.68 13.07 -3.81
CA GLU A 122 -15.09 13.23 -4.23
C GLU A 122 -15.41 14.64 -4.76
N ARG A 123 -14.42 15.55 -4.78
CA ARG A 123 -14.58 16.94 -5.21
C ARG A 123 -15.66 17.70 -4.43
N VAL A 124 -15.87 17.33 -3.17
CA VAL A 124 -16.80 17.98 -2.25
C VAL A 124 -16.20 19.23 -1.65
N ALA A 125 -14.99 19.12 -1.11
CA ALA A 125 -14.23 20.21 -0.51
C ALA A 125 -12.76 19.83 -0.40
N SER A 126 -11.85 20.80 -0.45
CA SER A 126 -10.44 20.64 -0.17
C SER A 126 -10.07 21.44 1.08
N PHE A 127 -9.46 20.75 2.04
CA PHE A 127 -9.03 21.34 3.30
C PHE A 127 -7.52 21.20 3.48
N PRO A 128 -6.83 22.28 3.92
CA PRO A 128 -5.41 22.19 4.22
C PRO A 128 -5.13 21.23 5.40
N ALA A 129 -3.91 20.75 5.49
CA ALA A 129 -3.44 20.09 6.69
C ALA A 129 -3.14 21.14 7.76
N TYR A 130 -3.64 20.92 8.96
CA TYR A 130 -3.37 21.77 10.12
C TYR A 130 -2.40 21.07 11.07
N THR A 131 -1.51 21.84 11.67
CA THR A 131 -0.64 21.33 12.73
C THR A 131 -1.45 21.09 14.01
N LEU A 132 -0.91 20.28 14.92
CA LEU A 132 -1.54 20.07 16.23
C LEU A 132 -1.71 21.38 16.99
N GLU A 133 -0.73 22.28 16.93
CA GLU A 133 -0.78 23.58 17.59
C GLU A 133 -1.92 24.45 17.04
N GLU A 134 -2.08 24.54 15.73
CA GLU A 134 -3.20 25.26 15.09
C GLU A 134 -4.55 24.69 15.50
N LEU A 135 -4.67 23.36 15.57
CA LEU A 135 -5.90 22.70 16.00
C LEU A 135 -6.21 23.04 17.47
N LEU A 136 -5.22 22.99 18.36
CA LEU A 136 -5.42 23.31 19.77
C LEU A 136 -5.82 24.76 20.01
N GLN A 137 -5.26 25.69 19.23
CA GLN A 137 -5.51 27.14 19.41
C GLN A 137 -6.76 27.61 18.66
N ARG A 138 -7.12 27.01 17.52
CA ARG A 138 -8.10 27.57 16.57
C ARG A 138 -9.17 26.57 16.11
N HIS A 139 -9.31 25.40 16.75
CA HIS A 139 -10.22 24.34 16.28
C HIS A 139 -11.65 24.79 16.01
N VAL A 140 -12.21 25.69 16.85
CA VAL A 140 -13.58 26.21 16.66
C VAL A 140 -13.68 27.00 15.35
N LYS A 141 -12.71 27.87 15.07
CA LYS A 141 -12.69 28.67 13.84
C LYS A 141 -12.51 27.78 12.62
N ILE A 142 -11.57 26.85 12.69
CA ILE A 142 -11.32 25.85 11.62
C ILE A 142 -12.58 25.03 11.35
N ALA A 143 -13.26 24.55 12.40
CA ALA A 143 -14.49 23.79 12.25
C ALA A 143 -15.62 24.63 11.58
N MET A 144 -15.76 25.90 11.95
CA MET A 144 -16.73 26.79 11.32
C MET A 144 -16.42 27.04 9.84
N GLU A 145 -15.15 27.23 9.49
CA GLU A 145 -14.70 27.39 8.10
C GLU A 145 -14.99 26.13 7.27
N MET A 146 -14.75 24.94 7.85
CA MET A 146 -15.07 23.65 7.19
C MET A 146 -16.58 23.48 6.97
N VAL A 147 -17.40 23.72 7.99
CA VAL A 147 -18.85 23.57 7.91
C VAL A 147 -19.48 24.58 6.94
N ALA A 148 -18.86 25.76 6.78
CA ALA A 148 -19.29 26.75 5.78
C ALA A 148 -19.05 26.29 4.34
N GLN A 149 -18.01 25.49 4.09
CA GLN A 149 -17.69 24.95 2.77
C GLN A 149 -18.54 23.70 2.42
N CYS A 150 -18.71 22.80 3.36
CA CYS A 150 -19.52 21.60 3.18
C CYS A 150 -20.14 21.15 4.50
N LYS A 151 -21.04 20.16 4.44
CA LYS A 151 -21.59 19.46 5.61
C LYS A 151 -20.89 18.10 5.77
N PRO A 152 -19.70 18.02 6.42
CA PRO A 152 -18.86 16.83 6.37
C PRO A 152 -19.58 15.56 6.83
N LEU A 153 -20.38 15.63 7.89
CA LEU A 153 -21.09 14.49 8.44
C LEU A 153 -22.06 13.83 7.45
N LYS A 154 -22.54 14.55 6.45
CA LYS A 154 -23.39 13.97 5.39
C LYS A 154 -22.62 12.92 4.57
N PHE A 155 -21.31 13.09 4.42
CA PHE A 155 -20.44 12.22 3.62
C PHE A 155 -19.74 11.17 4.48
N PHE A 156 -19.80 11.29 5.79
CA PHE A 156 -19.03 10.43 6.70
C PHE A 156 -19.50 8.98 6.68
N SER A 157 -20.81 8.73 6.54
CA SER A 157 -21.36 7.38 6.43
C SER A 157 -20.85 6.65 5.17
N ASP A 158 -20.83 7.37 4.03
CA ASP A 158 -20.30 6.83 2.78
C ASP A 158 -18.80 6.55 2.87
N TYR A 159 -18.05 7.47 3.50
CA TYR A 159 -16.65 7.25 3.77
C TYR A 159 -16.39 5.99 4.61
N LEU A 160 -17.13 5.79 5.70
CA LEU A 160 -16.99 4.59 6.53
C LEU A 160 -17.34 3.30 5.78
N SER A 161 -18.29 3.38 4.84
CA SER A 161 -18.69 2.21 4.06
C SER A 161 -17.68 1.81 2.96
N ARG A 162 -17.03 2.79 2.31
CA ARG A 162 -16.21 2.55 1.11
C ARG A 162 -15.04 3.50 0.91
N GLY A 163 -15.05 4.67 1.55
CA GLY A 163 -14.17 5.79 1.21
C GLY A 163 -12.71 5.59 1.60
N MET A 164 -12.37 4.54 2.36
CA MET A 164 -10.97 4.26 2.73
C MET A 164 -10.14 3.73 1.55
N TYR A 165 -10.78 3.21 0.50
CA TYR A 165 -10.12 2.59 -0.64
C TYR A 165 -10.48 3.32 -1.94
N PRO A 166 -9.55 4.04 -2.59
CA PRO A 166 -9.82 4.86 -3.79
C PRO A 166 -10.52 4.13 -4.93
N TYR A 167 -10.28 2.83 -5.08
CA TYR A 167 -10.89 2.00 -6.14
C TYR A 167 -12.41 1.83 -6.03
N PHE A 168 -13.05 2.37 -4.99
CA PHE A 168 -14.51 2.33 -4.89
C PHE A 168 -15.21 3.01 -6.06
N LYS A 169 -14.58 4.02 -6.67
CA LYS A 169 -15.13 4.69 -7.87
C LYS A 169 -15.15 3.77 -9.09
N GLU A 170 -14.09 3.00 -9.26
CA GLU A 170 -13.95 2.07 -10.37
C GLU A 170 -14.83 0.82 -10.19
N SER A 171 -14.99 0.40 -8.94
CA SER A 171 -15.74 -0.82 -8.60
C SER A 171 -17.25 -0.62 -8.60
N GLY A 172 -17.74 0.60 -8.40
CA GLY A 172 -19.18 0.90 -8.38
C GLY A 172 -19.95 0.02 -7.40
N ALA A 173 -20.99 -0.66 -7.90
CA ALA A 173 -21.84 -1.55 -7.10
C ALA A 173 -21.10 -2.80 -6.57
N ASP A 174 -20.03 -3.23 -7.24
CA ASP A 174 -19.29 -4.45 -6.91
C ASP A 174 -18.19 -4.22 -5.86
N PHE A 175 -18.09 -3.00 -5.32
CA PHE A 175 -17.03 -2.63 -4.38
C PHE A 175 -16.88 -3.61 -3.20
N HIS A 176 -17.98 -3.97 -2.54
CA HIS A 176 -17.94 -4.86 -1.37
C HIS A 176 -17.54 -6.30 -1.76
N ILE A 177 -17.94 -6.76 -2.94
CA ILE A 177 -17.52 -8.07 -3.46
C ILE A 177 -16.01 -8.08 -3.68
N ARG A 178 -15.50 -7.09 -4.40
CA ARG A 178 -14.04 -6.96 -4.65
C ARG A 178 -13.24 -6.78 -3.37
N LEU A 179 -13.76 -6.02 -2.41
CA LEU A 179 -13.11 -5.86 -1.10
C LEU A 179 -13.01 -7.21 -0.37
N ALA A 180 -14.08 -8.00 -0.36
CA ALA A 180 -14.09 -9.33 0.26
C ALA A 180 -13.11 -10.27 -0.44
N GLU A 181 -13.04 -10.26 -1.77
CA GLU A 181 -12.08 -11.02 -2.56
C GLU A 181 -10.64 -10.60 -2.25
N THR A 182 -10.36 -9.30 -2.18
CA THR A 182 -9.04 -8.77 -1.81
C THR A 182 -8.61 -9.22 -0.42
N VAL A 183 -9.52 -9.17 0.57
CA VAL A 183 -9.26 -9.66 1.93
C VAL A 183 -8.99 -11.15 1.92
N ALA A 184 -9.80 -11.93 1.19
CA ALA A 184 -9.61 -13.38 1.05
C ALA A 184 -8.25 -13.70 0.43
N GLN A 185 -7.89 -13.06 -0.67
CA GLN A 185 -6.60 -13.24 -1.34
C GLN A 185 -5.42 -12.91 -0.43
N THR A 186 -5.50 -11.81 0.31
CA THR A 186 -4.44 -11.42 1.25
C THR A 186 -4.20 -12.49 2.31
N ILE A 187 -5.27 -13.12 2.83
CA ILE A 187 -5.15 -14.16 3.86
C ILE A 187 -4.75 -15.51 3.26
N GLU A 188 -5.27 -15.85 2.09
CA GLU A 188 -5.09 -17.18 1.47
C GLU A 188 -3.79 -17.31 0.68
N SER A 189 -3.32 -16.21 0.10
CA SER A 189 -2.17 -16.21 -0.81
C SER A 189 -1.00 -15.41 -0.26
N ASP A 190 -1.23 -14.14 0.13
CA ASP A 190 -0.13 -13.25 0.50
C ASP A 190 0.47 -13.64 1.85
N LEU A 191 -0.38 -13.98 2.85
CA LEU A 191 0.09 -14.37 4.17
C LEU A 191 0.94 -15.67 4.15
N PRO A 192 0.50 -16.77 3.49
CA PRO A 192 1.33 -17.98 3.36
C PRO A 192 2.59 -17.78 2.53
N ALA A 193 2.60 -16.86 1.58
CA ALA A 193 3.79 -16.54 0.79
C ALA A 193 4.91 -15.86 1.60
N VAL A 194 4.57 -15.28 2.75
CA VAL A 194 5.49 -14.52 3.61
C VAL A 194 5.90 -15.27 4.85
N GLU A 195 4.96 -15.94 5.46
CA GLU A 195 5.10 -16.68 6.70
C GLU A 195 4.79 -18.15 6.44
N ASP A 196 5.48 -19.02 7.14
CA ASP A 196 5.22 -20.46 7.07
C ASP A 196 3.95 -20.79 7.90
N VAL A 197 2.79 -20.39 7.34
CA VAL A 197 1.49 -20.57 7.98
C VAL A 197 0.77 -21.78 7.44
N THR A 198 0.17 -22.56 8.35
CA THR A 198 -0.62 -23.74 7.98
C THR A 198 -2.00 -23.33 7.45
N PHE A 199 -2.64 -24.22 6.70
CA PHE A 199 -4.03 -24.03 6.26
C PHE A 199 -4.98 -23.77 7.46
N GLU A 200 -4.74 -24.42 8.59
CA GLU A 200 -5.52 -24.20 9.81
C GLU A 200 -5.40 -22.76 10.32
N THR A 201 -4.18 -22.19 10.26
CA THR A 201 -3.94 -20.78 10.64
C THR A 201 -4.67 -19.82 9.73
N VAL A 202 -4.68 -20.08 8.41
CA VAL A 202 -5.45 -19.30 7.43
C VAL A 202 -6.94 -19.30 7.78
N GLN A 203 -7.52 -20.47 8.08
CA GLN A 203 -8.94 -20.58 8.45
C GLN A 203 -9.25 -19.86 9.78
N LYS A 204 -8.37 -19.97 10.76
CA LYS A 204 -8.49 -19.23 12.02
C LYS A 204 -8.41 -17.72 11.83
N SER A 205 -7.55 -17.24 10.95
CA SER A 205 -7.43 -15.81 10.61
C SER A 205 -8.71 -15.27 9.97
N LYS A 206 -9.30 -16.00 9.03
CA LYS A 206 -10.62 -15.65 8.47
C LYS A 206 -11.71 -15.58 9.53
N LYS A 207 -11.78 -16.60 10.37
CA LYS A 207 -12.76 -16.64 11.47
C LYS A 207 -12.57 -15.49 12.45
N LEU A 208 -11.32 -15.13 12.75
CA LEU A 208 -11.01 -13.98 13.60
C LEU A 208 -11.51 -12.67 12.99
N LEU A 209 -11.27 -12.44 11.70
CA LEU A 209 -11.77 -11.25 11.01
C LEU A 209 -13.30 -11.17 11.01
N MET A 210 -13.99 -12.28 10.81
CA MET A 210 -15.44 -12.33 10.90
C MET A 210 -15.92 -11.94 12.30
N ILE A 211 -15.31 -12.52 13.37
CA ILE A 211 -15.64 -12.17 14.75
C ILE A 211 -15.43 -10.68 15.05
N ILE A 212 -14.35 -10.11 14.51
CA ILE A 212 -14.06 -8.68 14.65
C ILE A 212 -15.15 -7.87 13.93
N ALA A 213 -15.42 -8.17 12.68
CA ALA A 213 -16.38 -7.42 11.86
C ALA A 213 -17.80 -7.42 12.46
N GLU A 214 -18.25 -8.54 13.03
CA GLU A 214 -19.57 -8.67 13.64
C GLU A 214 -19.71 -7.94 14.98
N LYS A 215 -18.60 -7.70 15.69
CA LYS A 215 -18.64 -7.21 17.08
C LYS A 215 -18.09 -5.80 17.29
N ILE A 216 -17.76 -5.08 16.24
CA ILE A 216 -17.26 -3.71 16.35
C ILE A 216 -18.40 -2.75 16.77
N PRO A 217 -18.15 -1.82 17.72
CA PRO A 217 -16.94 -1.72 18.55
C PRO A 217 -16.92 -2.71 19.73
N PHE A 218 -15.76 -3.33 20.00
CA PHE A 218 -15.59 -4.22 21.14
C PHE A 218 -14.19 -4.09 21.77
N ILE A 219 -14.08 -4.45 23.05
CA ILE A 219 -12.78 -4.58 23.73
C ILE A 219 -12.32 -6.03 23.57
N PRO A 220 -11.17 -6.28 22.88
CA PRO A 220 -10.68 -7.62 22.67
C PRO A 220 -10.37 -8.36 23.98
N ASN A 221 -10.94 -9.54 24.16
CA ASN A 221 -10.58 -10.45 25.23
C ASN A 221 -9.86 -11.66 24.62
N ILE A 222 -8.54 -11.71 24.80
CA ILE A 222 -7.67 -12.72 24.19
C ILE A 222 -8.13 -14.14 24.53
N SER A 223 -8.47 -14.43 25.81
CA SER A 223 -8.91 -15.77 26.23
C SER A 223 -10.19 -16.20 25.53
N LYS A 224 -11.18 -15.30 25.43
CA LYS A 224 -12.43 -15.58 24.70
C LYS A 224 -12.22 -15.76 23.20
N LEU A 225 -11.32 -14.98 22.61
CA LEU A 225 -10.96 -15.13 21.19
C LEU A 225 -10.27 -16.47 20.95
N CYS A 226 -9.30 -16.85 21.78
CA CYS A 226 -8.63 -18.15 21.69
C CYS A 226 -9.63 -19.30 21.80
N GLN A 227 -10.56 -19.23 22.75
CA GLN A 227 -11.62 -20.24 22.89
C GLN A 227 -12.51 -20.32 21.64
N ALA A 228 -12.92 -19.16 21.09
CA ALA A 228 -13.74 -19.10 19.87
C ALA A 228 -13.02 -19.63 18.63
N LEU A 229 -11.71 -19.49 18.58
CA LEU A 229 -10.84 -19.96 17.49
C LEU A 229 -10.36 -21.40 17.68
N GLY A 230 -10.58 -22.00 18.85
CA GLY A 230 -10.06 -23.34 19.18
C GLY A 230 -8.54 -23.38 19.27
N THR A 231 -7.92 -22.33 19.82
CA THR A 231 -6.45 -22.22 19.94
C THR A 231 -6.05 -21.87 21.38
N THR A 232 -4.80 -22.14 21.72
CA THR A 232 -4.19 -21.73 22.99
C THR A 232 -3.66 -20.30 22.88
N ARG A 233 -3.44 -19.70 24.05
CA ARG A 233 -2.89 -18.33 24.15
C ARG A 233 -1.41 -18.29 23.79
#